data_52327ef3f9bc0c9e5433dbe05f2b9228
#
_entry.id   52327ef3f9bc0c9e5433dbe05f2b9228
#
_cell.length_a   1.000
_cell.length_b   1.000
_cell.length_c   1.000
_cell.angle_alpha   90.00
_cell.angle_beta   90.00
_cell.angle_gamma   90.00
#
_symmetry.space_group_name_H-M   'P 1'
#
loop_
_entity.id
_entity.type
_entity.pdbx_description
1 polymer ?
#
loop_
_entity_poly.entity_id
_entity_poly.type
_entity_poly.pdbx_seq_one_letter_code
_entity_poly.pdbx_strand_id
1 'polypeptide(L)'
;MQRFIRLFFAMKNIQRITSAANPLVRLVSAVVHTQRRAAKEGLFTVEGLRIAEMAASSDWRIRHAFVTERALTGERTRALVELLVERGIPVALVSETILSTLAETEHPQGIVLLAERRERGALDALAAGRSADEPPLYIALDRVQDPGNVGTILRTADAVGVTGVILLRGSADIYSGKVIRATMGSLFHVPFVTGVTAEELAGFAQKEDLQLLATACDETAETHFSMDFRRGTIVVFGNEANGVSEEILNASQHIYIPMRGSAESLNVATAVTAVLYEALRQRCWEGNP
;
A
#
# COMPACT_ATOMS: atom_id res chain seq x y z
N MET A 1 24.01 29.44 4.15
CA MET A 1 23.58 30.37 5.20
C MET A 1 22.06 30.42 5.36
N GLN A 2 21.25 30.64 4.32
CA GLN A 2 19.77 30.62 4.42
C GLN A 2 19.17 29.30 4.93
N ARG A 3 19.70 28.13 4.53
CA ARG A 3 19.26 26.81 5.00
C ARG A 3 19.49 26.61 6.51
N PHE A 4 20.62 27.08 7.05
CA PHE A 4 20.93 27.02 8.48
C PHE A 4 19.98 27.90 9.34
N ILE A 5 19.60 29.06 8.82
CA ILE A 5 18.68 29.97 9.49
C ILE A 5 17.27 29.36 9.52
N ARG A 6 16.81 28.76 8.43
CA ARG A 6 15.51 28.05 8.38
C ARG A 6 15.46 26.87 9.33
N LEU A 7 16.50 26.04 9.39
CA LEU A 7 16.59 24.93 10.33
C LEU A 7 16.53 25.41 11.79
N PHE A 8 17.22 26.50 12.12
CA PHE A 8 17.20 27.07 13.47
C PHE A 8 15.81 27.62 13.87
N PHE A 9 15.06 28.19 12.92
CA PHE A 9 13.68 28.62 13.14
C PHE A 9 12.72 27.43 13.19
N ALA A 10 12.91 26.40 12.36
CA ALA A 10 12.13 25.18 12.41
C ALA A 10 12.31 24.44 13.74
N MET A 11 13.54 24.33 14.23
CA MET A 11 13.84 23.71 15.53
C MET A 11 13.27 24.45 16.73
N LYS A 12 13.06 25.78 16.66
CA LYS A 12 12.40 26.53 17.74
C LYS A 12 10.93 26.19 17.93
N ASN A 13 10.27 25.63 16.90
CA ASN A 13 8.87 25.23 16.94
C ASN A 13 8.68 23.72 17.18
N ILE A 14 9.76 22.95 17.34
CA ILE A 14 9.67 21.52 17.64
C ILE A 14 9.35 21.34 19.13
N GLN A 15 8.20 20.74 19.41
CA GLN A 15 7.79 20.41 20.78
C GLN A 15 8.64 19.27 21.33
N ARG A 16 9.25 19.42 22.51
CA ARG A 16 9.91 18.34 23.21
C ARG A 16 8.92 17.59 24.08
N ILE A 17 8.76 16.29 23.86
CA ILE A 17 7.94 15.38 24.70
C ILE A 17 8.88 14.48 25.48
N THR A 18 8.84 14.61 26.82
CA THR A 18 9.74 13.89 27.74
C THR A 18 9.06 12.80 28.55
N SER A 19 7.72 12.72 28.48
CA SER A 19 6.94 11.76 29.26
C SER A 19 6.18 10.79 28.38
N ALA A 20 6.32 9.49 28.62
CA ALA A 20 5.50 8.44 28.00
C ALA A 20 4.01 8.55 28.41
N ALA A 21 3.69 9.29 29.50
CA ALA A 21 2.32 9.55 29.91
C ALA A 21 1.63 10.67 29.08
N ASN A 22 2.36 11.34 28.17
CA ASN A 22 1.77 12.33 27.29
C ASN A 22 0.60 11.75 26.49
N PRO A 23 -0.57 12.41 26.41
CA PRO A 23 -1.76 11.90 25.74
C PRO A 23 -1.50 11.51 24.26
N LEU A 24 -0.67 12.28 23.54
CA LEU A 24 -0.32 12.01 22.15
C LEU A 24 0.53 10.73 22.03
N VAL A 25 1.51 10.54 22.92
CA VAL A 25 2.33 9.31 22.97
C VAL A 25 1.45 8.10 23.25
N ARG A 26 0.52 8.19 24.22
CA ARG A 26 -0.42 7.11 24.52
C ARG A 26 -1.34 6.79 23.35
N LEU A 27 -1.83 7.79 22.63
CA LEU A 27 -2.63 7.59 21.44
C LEU A 27 -1.85 6.81 20.37
N VAL A 28 -0.65 7.27 20.03
CA VAL A 28 0.17 6.65 18.98
C VAL A 28 0.58 5.24 19.38
N SER A 29 1.01 5.01 20.61
CA SER A 29 1.32 3.67 21.14
C SER A 29 0.10 2.74 21.02
N ALA A 30 -1.10 3.21 21.36
CA ALA A 30 -2.32 2.42 21.19
C ALA A 30 -2.66 2.13 19.71
N VAL A 31 -2.38 3.05 18.79
CA VAL A 31 -2.54 2.87 17.34
C VAL A 31 -1.56 1.81 16.82
N VAL A 32 -0.31 1.84 17.26
CA VAL A 32 0.73 0.87 16.88
C VAL A 32 0.36 -0.54 17.33
N HIS A 33 -0.02 -0.70 18.59
CA HIS A 33 -0.17 -2.03 19.18
C HIS A 33 -1.57 -2.63 19.09
N THR A 34 -2.58 -1.86 18.61
CA THR A 34 -3.97 -2.31 18.60
C THR A 34 -4.67 -1.92 17.30
N GLN A 35 -4.78 -2.86 16.34
CA GLN A 35 -5.46 -2.63 15.06
C GLN A 35 -6.89 -2.08 15.22
N ARG A 36 -7.65 -2.59 16.21
CA ARG A 36 -8.99 -2.10 16.50
C ARG A 36 -8.99 -0.63 16.90
N ARG A 37 -7.97 -0.17 17.66
CA ARG A 37 -7.83 1.24 18.04
C ARG A 37 -7.43 2.08 16.85
N ALA A 38 -6.48 1.62 16.04
CA ALA A 38 -6.06 2.27 14.81
C ALA A 38 -7.25 2.50 13.85
N ALA A 39 -8.07 1.47 13.63
CA ALA A 39 -9.27 1.57 12.80
C ALA A 39 -10.32 2.54 13.38
N LYS A 40 -10.56 2.50 14.71
CA LYS A 40 -11.52 3.39 15.38
C LYS A 40 -11.10 4.86 15.29
N GLU A 41 -9.82 5.15 15.45
CA GLU A 41 -9.29 6.51 15.37
C GLU A 41 -9.08 6.97 13.92
N GLY A 42 -9.19 6.08 12.93
CA GLY A 42 -8.89 6.38 11.54
C GLY A 42 -7.41 6.73 11.32
N LEU A 43 -6.50 6.14 12.10
CA LEU A 43 -5.07 6.48 12.11
C LEU A 43 -4.21 5.25 11.86
N PHE A 44 -2.99 5.48 11.39
CA PHE A 44 -1.93 4.48 11.30
C PHE A 44 -0.57 5.14 11.47
N THR A 45 0.46 4.32 11.68
CA THR A 45 1.84 4.80 11.83
C THR A 45 2.69 4.42 10.64
N VAL A 46 3.62 5.30 10.31
CA VAL A 46 4.64 5.10 9.26
C VAL A 46 6.00 5.09 9.94
N GLU A 47 6.66 3.95 9.91
CA GLU A 47 7.98 3.75 10.51
C GLU A 47 9.06 3.61 9.43
N GLY A 48 10.20 4.25 9.67
CA GLY A 48 11.36 4.18 8.79
C GLY A 48 11.51 5.40 7.87
N LEU A 49 12.76 5.87 7.74
CA LEU A 49 13.07 7.13 7.07
C LEU A 49 12.61 7.16 5.61
N ARG A 50 12.89 6.11 4.84
CA ARG A 50 12.53 6.06 3.42
C ARG A 50 11.02 6.13 3.19
N ILE A 51 10.25 5.39 3.99
CA ILE A 51 8.79 5.35 3.86
C ILE A 51 8.19 6.68 4.33
N ALA A 52 8.76 7.28 5.39
CA ALA A 52 8.37 8.59 5.88
C ALA A 52 8.63 9.71 4.86
N GLU A 53 9.72 9.66 4.10
CA GLU A 53 10.02 10.58 3.00
C GLU A 53 8.94 10.49 1.90
N MET A 54 8.54 9.28 1.52
CA MET A 54 7.49 9.06 0.50
C MET A 54 6.12 9.54 0.99
N ALA A 55 5.77 9.23 2.25
CA ALA A 55 4.56 9.76 2.86
C ALA A 55 4.56 11.29 2.91
N ALA A 56 5.69 11.89 3.31
CA ALA A 56 5.83 13.34 3.37
C ALA A 56 5.83 14.04 2.00
N SER A 57 6.12 13.34 0.93
CA SER A 57 6.09 13.87 -0.44
C SER A 57 4.75 13.64 -1.14
N SER A 58 3.86 12.86 -0.56
CA SER A 58 2.53 12.54 -1.09
C SER A 58 1.46 13.54 -0.61
N ASP A 59 0.22 13.34 -1.07
CA ASP A 59 -0.97 14.09 -0.64
C ASP A 59 -1.61 13.53 0.65
N TRP A 60 -0.97 12.56 1.30
CA TRP A 60 -1.49 11.96 2.52
C TRP A 60 -1.45 12.91 3.70
N ARG A 61 -2.49 12.84 4.51
CA ARG A 61 -2.62 13.69 5.70
C ARG A 61 -1.82 13.13 6.86
N ILE A 62 -0.66 13.73 7.11
CA ILE A 62 0.19 13.43 8.25
C ILE A 62 -0.25 14.33 9.41
N ARG A 63 -0.58 13.74 10.55
CA ARG A 63 -1.04 14.45 11.76
C ARG A 63 0.10 14.93 12.63
N HIS A 64 1.11 14.07 12.81
CA HIS A 64 2.28 14.34 13.64
C HIS A 64 3.49 13.55 13.15
N ALA A 65 4.67 14.07 13.46
CA ALA A 65 5.94 13.37 13.32
C ALA A 65 6.67 13.31 14.66
N PHE A 66 7.32 12.21 14.94
CA PHE A 66 8.15 11.98 16.12
C PHE A 66 9.56 11.67 15.66
N VAL A 67 10.55 12.36 16.22
CA VAL A 67 11.95 12.22 15.82
C VAL A 67 12.85 12.22 17.04
N THR A 68 13.96 11.48 16.99
CA THR A 68 14.97 11.50 18.05
C THR A 68 16.13 12.42 17.72
N GLU A 69 16.85 12.90 18.75
CA GLU A 69 18.03 13.75 18.57
C GLU A 69 19.10 13.02 17.72
N ARG A 70 19.28 11.72 17.97
CA ARG A 70 20.22 10.90 17.21
C ARG A 70 19.87 10.87 15.71
N ALA A 71 18.59 10.68 15.36
CA ALA A 71 18.16 10.66 13.97
C ALA A 71 18.38 12.01 13.28
N LEU A 72 18.23 13.12 13.98
CA LEU A 72 18.51 14.47 13.47
C LEU A 72 19.99 14.73 13.15
N THR A 73 20.93 13.87 13.54
CA THR A 73 22.32 13.97 13.09
C THR A 73 22.46 13.64 11.61
N GLY A 74 21.54 12.82 11.05
CA GLY A 74 21.50 12.45 9.64
C GLY A 74 20.94 13.57 8.75
N GLU A 75 21.58 13.82 7.60
CA GLU A 75 21.17 14.86 6.67
C GLU A 75 19.77 14.60 6.09
N ARG A 76 19.47 13.35 5.72
CA ARG A 76 18.15 12.96 5.17
C ARG A 76 17.02 13.21 6.18
N THR A 77 17.24 12.85 7.46
CA THR A 77 16.25 13.09 8.52
C THR A 77 16.00 14.57 8.72
N ARG A 78 17.06 15.40 8.69
CA ARG A 78 16.90 16.86 8.77
C ARG A 78 16.08 17.41 7.60
N ALA A 79 16.40 16.99 6.38
CA ALA A 79 15.66 17.40 5.18
C ALA A 79 14.18 17.00 5.26
N LEU A 80 13.89 15.79 5.76
CA LEU A 80 12.52 15.36 5.98
C LEU A 80 11.80 16.20 7.04
N VAL A 81 12.46 16.52 8.16
CA VAL A 81 11.87 17.37 9.21
C VAL A 81 11.62 18.79 8.69
N GLU A 82 12.52 19.36 7.89
CA GLU A 82 12.31 20.64 7.21
C GLU A 82 11.06 20.61 6.33
N LEU A 83 10.92 19.59 5.48
CA LEU A 83 9.74 19.38 4.63
C LEU A 83 8.45 19.28 5.45
N LEU A 84 8.46 18.52 6.54
CA LEU A 84 7.29 18.36 7.40
C LEU A 84 6.87 19.68 8.04
N VAL A 85 7.84 20.46 8.54
CA VAL A 85 7.58 21.77 9.13
C VAL A 85 7.08 22.78 8.08
N GLU A 86 7.65 22.78 6.87
CA GLU A 86 7.19 23.63 5.75
C GLU A 86 5.74 23.29 5.35
N ARG A 87 5.34 22.02 5.46
CA ARG A 87 3.95 21.58 5.27
C ARG A 87 3.03 21.87 6.48
N GLY A 88 3.53 22.50 7.54
CA GLY A 88 2.77 22.79 8.75
C GLY A 88 2.46 21.57 9.61
N ILE A 89 3.19 20.45 9.43
CA ILE A 89 3.02 19.22 10.19
C ILE A 89 3.74 19.35 11.53
N PRO A 90 3.05 19.15 12.67
CA PRO A 90 3.68 19.22 13.98
C PRO A 90 4.76 18.14 14.14
N VAL A 91 5.96 18.55 14.56
CA VAL A 91 7.08 17.64 14.85
C VAL A 91 7.36 17.64 16.34
N ALA A 92 7.46 16.46 16.93
CA ALA A 92 7.83 16.26 18.33
C ALA A 92 9.20 15.60 18.44
N LEU A 93 10.08 16.20 19.26
CA LEU A 93 11.34 15.61 19.65
C LEU A 93 11.11 14.70 20.86
N VAL A 94 11.50 13.44 20.74
CA VAL A 94 11.31 12.41 21.77
C VAL A 94 12.61 11.67 22.08
N SER A 95 12.69 11.03 23.25
CA SER A 95 13.79 10.11 23.56
C SER A 95 13.68 8.80 22.75
N GLU A 96 14.80 8.08 22.62
CA GLU A 96 14.81 6.74 22.01
C GLU A 96 13.83 5.79 22.73
N THR A 97 13.75 5.88 24.06
CA THR A 97 12.80 5.09 24.87
C THR A 97 11.34 5.39 24.54
N ILE A 98 10.98 6.65 24.33
CA ILE A 98 9.62 7.00 23.93
C ILE A 98 9.40 6.53 22.50
N LEU A 99 10.33 6.77 21.57
CA LEU A 99 10.18 6.37 20.18
C LEU A 99 9.97 4.86 20.03
N SER A 100 10.67 4.03 20.81
CA SER A 100 10.48 2.58 20.79
C SER A 100 9.08 2.14 21.21
N THR A 101 8.34 2.94 21.98
CA THR A 101 6.92 2.67 22.28
C THR A 101 5.96 3.06 21.15
N LEU A 102 6.45 3.85 20.17
CA LEU A 102 5.71 4.32 19.01
C LEU A 102 6.05 3.53 17.74
N ALA A 103 6.93 2.56 17.83
CA ALA A 103 7.41 1.73 16.72
C ALA A 103 7.01 0.27 16.93
N GLU A 104 6.88 -0.49 15.84
CA GLU A 104 6.67 -1.94 15.87
C GLU A 104 8.00 -2.71 15.83
N THR A 105 9.06 -2.11 15.26
CA THR A 105 10.35 -2.78 15.15
C THR A 105 11.18 -2.61 16.43
N GLU A 106 12.01 -3.60 16.74
CA GLU A 106 12.92 -3.58 17.90
C GLU A 106 13.96 -2.46 17.83
N HIS A 107 14.37 -2.10 16.59
CA HIS A 107 15.39 -1.09 16.33
C HIS A 107 14.87 0.00 15.38
N PRO A 108 14.01 0.91 15.85
CA PRO A 108 13.44 1.96 15.00
C PRO A 108 14.53 2.92 14.51
N GLN A 109 14.36 3.41 13.28
CA GLN A 109 15.30 4.32 12.61
C GLN A 109 15.26 5.77 13.13
N GLY A 110 14.61 6.01 14.26
CA GLY A 110 14.58 7.32 14.91
C GLY A 110 13.51 8.27 14.38
N ILE A 111 12.61 7.83 13.50
CA ILE A 111 11.46 8.59 13.02
C ILE A 111 10.21 7.73 12.89
N VAL A 112 9.07 8.28 13.36
CA VAL A 112 7.73 7.71 13.20
C VAL A 112 6.76 8.84 12.82
N LEU A 113 5.93 8.61 11.82
CA LEU A 113 4.83 9.52 11.48
C LEU A 113 3.50 8.91 11.93
N LEU A 114 2.56 9.76 12.34
CA LEU A 114 1.16 9.43 12.55
C LEU A 114 0.37 10.01 11.39
N ALA A 115 -0.32 9.18 10.62
CA ALA A 115 -1.09 9.56 9.43
C ALA A 115 -2.54 9.13 9.53
N GLU A 116 -3.41 9.79 8.78
CA GLU A 116 -4.82 9.43 8.67
C GLU A 116 -5.02 8.31 7.65
N ARG A 117 -5.84 7.32 8.01
CA ARG A 117 -6.33 6.34 7.05
C ARG A 117 -7.24 7.07 6.05
N ARG A 118 -7.12 6.75 4.79
CA ARG A 118 -8.13 7.15 3.81
C ARG A 118 -9.40 6.37 4.09
N GLU A 119 -10.53 7.02 3.98
CA GLU A 119 -11.82 6.34 4.06
C GLU A 119 -11.87 5.24 2.97
N ARG A 120 -12.71 4.23 3.21
CA ARG A 120 -13.00 3.21 2.18
C ARG A 120 -13.43 3.95 0.91
N GLY A 121 -12.55 4.00 -0.08
CA GLY A 121 -12.86 4.59 -1.38
C GLY A 121 -14.01 3.84 -2.04
N ALA A 122 -14.82 4.51 -2.84
CA ALA A 122 -15.75 3.85 -3.73
C ALA A 122 -14.99 3.36 -4.98
N LEU A 123 -15.39 2.22 -5.54
CA LEU A 123 -14.84 1.73 -6.81
C LEU A 123 -14.99 2.76 -7.93
N ASP A 124 -16.09 3.54 -7.92
CA ASP A 124 -16.33 4.63 -8.87
C ASP A 124 -15.26 5.74 -8.77
N ALA A 125 -14.78 6.04 -7.56
CA ALA A 125 -13.70 7.00 -7.38
C ALA A 125 -12.35 6.48 -7.93
N LEU A 126 -12.14 5.16 -7.83
CA LEU A 126 -10.97 4.52 -8.43
C LEU A 126 -11.02 4.61 -9.97
N ALA A 127 -12.21 4.41 -10.56
CA ALA A 127 -12.43 4.55 -12.00
C ALA A 127 -12.27 6.01 -12.48
N ALA A 128 -12.73 6.98 -11.70
CA ALA A 128 -12.64 8.40 -12.06
C ALA A 128 -11.21 8.93 -12.11
N GLY A 129 -10.29 8.31 -11.35
CA GLY A 129 -8.86 8.67 -11.33
C GLY A 129 -8.02 8.08 -12.48
N ARG A 130 -8.63 7.29 -13.38
CA ARG A 130 -7.91 6.66 -14.51
C ARG A 130 -7.55 7.66 -15.61
N SER A 131 -6.45 7.38 -16.32
CA SER A 131 -6.15 8.06 -17.57
C SER A 131 -7.23 7.73 -18.64
N ALA A 132 -7.60 8.71 -19.44
CA ALA A 132 -8.52 8.48 -20.57
C ALA A 132 -7.81 7.78 -21.75
N ASP A 133 -6.48 7.86 -21.79
CA ASP A 133 -5.68 7.44 -22.96
C ASP A 133 -5.26 5.95 -22.87
N GLU A 134 -5.36 5.35 -21.68
CA GLU A 134 -4.93 3.96 -21.46
C GLU A 134 -6.07 3.09 -20.90
N PRO A 135 -6.28 1.88 -21.44
CA PRO A 135 -7.22 0.94 -20.86
C PRO A 135 -6.86 0.60 -19.41
N PRO A 136 -7.80 0.66 -18.47
CA PRO A 136 -7.48 0.45 -17.07
C PRO A 136 -7.02 -0.98 -16.78
N LEU A 137 -6.08 -1.11 -15.84
CA LEU A 137 -5.63 -2.39 -15.30
C LEU A 137 -5.78 -2.37 -13.79
N TYR A 138 -6.65 -3.19 -13.28
CA TYR A 138 -6.85 -3.37 -11.84
C TYR A 138 -6.40 -4.74 -11.40
N ILE A 139 -5.93 -4.84 -10.17
CA ILE A 139 -5.78 -6.12 -9.48
C ILE A 139 -6.73 -6.18 -8.30
N ALA A 140 -7.34 -7.34 -8.07
CA ALA A 140 -8.18 -7.59 -6.92
C ALA A 140 -7.59 -8.72 -6.08
N LEU A 141 -7.54 -8.52 -4.77
CA LEU A 141 -7.00 -9.48 -3.80
C LEU A 141 -8.16 -10.10 -3.03
N ASP A 142 -8.49 -11.36 -3.32
CA ASP A 142 -9.55 -12.08 -2.65
C ASP A 142 -9.00 -12.83 -1.44
N ARG A 143 -9.16 -12.25 -0.27
CA ARG A 143 -8.75 -12.83 1.02
C ARG A 143 -7.27 -13.19 1.11
N VAL A 144 -6.39 -12.40 0.48
CA VAL A 144 -4.95 -12.51 0.66
C VAL A 144 -4.59 -12.03 2.07
N GLN A 145 -4.17 -12.95 2.94
CA GLN A 145 -4.05 -12.72 4.37
C GLN A 145 -2.63 -12.42 4.85
N ASP A 146 -1.60 -12.85 4.12
CA ASP A 146 -0.21 -12.53 4.51
C ASP A 146 0.13 -11.08 4.20
N PRO A 147 0.48 -10.28 5.23
CA PRO A 147 0.82 -8.87 5.06
C PRO A 147 2.05 -8.65 4.17
N GLY A 148 3.00 -9.59 4.13
CA GLY A 148 4.18 -9.52 3.28
C GLY A 148 3.80 -9.65 1.81
N ASN A 149 2.88 -10.57 1.49
CA ASN A 149 2.36 -10.74 0.13
C ASN A 149 1.63 -9.47 -0.32
N VAL A 150 0.70 -8.95 0.51
CA VAL A 150 -0.04 -7.71 0.17
C VAL A 150 0.91 -6.54 -0.08
N GLY A 151 1.93 -6.35 0.77
CA GLY A 151 2.92 -5.30 0.57
C GLY A 151 3.78 -5.48 -0.69
N THR A 152 4.19 -6.71 -0.99
CA THR A 152 4.94 -7.04 -2.21
C THR A 152 4.09 -6.82 -3.46
N ILE A 153 2.80 -7.19 -3.41
CA ILE A 153 1.85 -6.97 -4.49
C ILE A 153 1.68 -5.47 -4.78
N LEU A 154 1.48 -4.66 -3.74
CA LEU A 154 1.38 -3.20 -3.90
C LEU A 154 2.63 -2.60 -4.53
N ARG A 155 3.81 -3.11 -4.18
CA ARG A 155 5.06 -2.67 -4.78
C ARG A 155 5.17 -3.07 -6.26
N THR A 156 4.71 -4.27 -6.64
CA THR A 156 4.66 -4.69 -8.05
C THR A 156 3.62 -3.86 -8.82
N ALA A 157 2.46 -3.61 -8.21
CA ALA A 157 1.41 -2.77 -8.77
C ALA A 157 1.90 -1.35 -9.10
N ASP A 158 2.66 -0.74 -8.19
CA ASP A 158 3.33 0.56 -8.38
C ASP A 158 4.33 0.51 -9.54
N ALA A 159 5.18 -0.52 -9.57
CA ALA A 159 6.21 -0.68 -10.61
C ALA A 159 5.64 -0.86 -12.02
N VAL A 160 4.48 -1.51 -12.15
CA VAL A 160 3.79 -1.73 -13.42
C VAL A 160 2.87 -0.56 -13.79
N GLY A 161 2.52 0.28 -12.83
CA GLY A 161 1.59 1.40 -13.05
C GLY A 161 0.14 0.95 -13.19
N VAL A 162 -0.33 0.02 -12.34
CA VAL A 162 -1.74 -0.37 -12.39
C VAL A 162 -2.65 0.80 -12.03
N THR A 163 -3.85 0.83 -12.59
CA THR A 163 -4.86 1.86 -12.32
C THR A 163 -5.31 1.84 -10.86
N GLY A 164 -5.32 0.66 -10.23
CA GLY A 164 -5.62 0.54 -8.81
C GLY A 164 -5.64 -0.89 -8.28
N VAL A 165 -5.63 -0.98 -6.96
CA VAL A 165 -5.67 -2.26 -6.21
C VAL A 165 -6.95 -2.34 -5.40
N ILE A 166 -7.68 -3.44 -5.53
CA ILE A 166 -8.96 -3.70 -4.89
C ILE A 166 -8.76 -4.81 -3.86
N LEU A 167 -8.90 -4.52 -2.57
CA LEU A 167 -8.80 -5.52 -1.52
C LEU A 167 -10.22 -5.96 -1.12
N LEU A 168 -10.55 -7.22 -1.37
CA LEU A 168 -11.82 -7.80 -0.96
C LEU A 168 -11.82 -8.02 0.56
N ARG A 169 -13.03 -8.18 1.13
CA ARG A 169 -13.22 -8.50 2.55
C ARG A 169 -12.44 -9.76 2.92
N GLY A 170 -11.77 -9.72 4.06
CA GLY A 170 -10.93 -10.83 4.52
C GLY A 170 -9.46 -10.75 4.10
N SER A 171 -9.08 -9.80 3.26
CA SER A 171 -7.67 -9.50 2.99
C SER A 171 -7.01 -8.78 4.17
N ALA A 172 -5.68 -8.86 4.25
CA ALA A 172 -4.92 -8.20 5.32
C ALA A 172 -5.17 -6.68 5.34
N ASP A 173 -5.11 -6.10 6.55
CA ASP A 173 -5.22 -4.64 6.72
C ASP A 173 -4.02 -3.94 6.07
N ILE A 174 -4.30 -3.20 5.00
CA ILE A 174 -3.30 -2.46 4.22
C ILE A 174 -2.53 -1.43 5.07
N TYR A 175 -3.13 -0.99 6.19
CA TYR A 175 -2.55 -0.05 7.14
C TYR A 175 -1.76 -0.71 8.28
N SER A 176 -1.62 -2.04 8.28
CA SER A 176 -0.75 -2.69 9.25
C SER A 176 0.72 -2.34 9.00
N GLY A 177 1.49 -2.13 10.06
CA GLY A 177 2.89 -1.72 9.91
C GLY A 177 3.72 -2.74 9.11
N LYS A 178 3.36 -4.04 9.15
CA LYS A 178 4.02 -5.07 8.34
C LYS A 178 3.75 -4.88 6.85
N VAL A 179 2.50 -4.55 6.44
CA VAL A 179 2.18 -4.22 5.04
C VAL A 179 2.91 -2.97 4.63
N ILE A 180 2.81 -1.88 5.41
CA ILE A 180 3.41 -0.58 5.10
C ILE A 180 4.91 -0.73 4.84
N ARG A 181 5.63 -1.45 5.71
CA ARG A 181 7.07 -1.71 5.52
C ARG A 181 7.36 -2.51 4.26
N ALA A 182 6.54 -3.53 3.97
CA ALA A 182 6.73 -4.37 2.78
C ALA A 182 6.48 -3.61 1.46
N THR A 183 5.62 -2.59 1.46
CA THR A 183 5.38 -1.75 0.27
C THR A 183 6.58 -0.89 -0.10
N MET A 184 7.53 -0.66 0.82
CA MET A 184 8.65 0.28 0.63
C MET A 184 8.22 1.69 0.21
N GLY A 185 6.95 2.07 0.51
CA GLY A 185 6.35 3.37 0.23
C GLY A 185 5.35 3.40 -0.92
N SER A 186 5.21 2.34 -1.72
CA SER A 186 4.24 2.26 -2.83
C SER A 186 2.79 2.47 -2.38
N LEU A 187 2.48 2.24 -1.10
CA LEU A 187 1.18 2.55 -0.50
C LEU A 187 0.74 4.02 -0.76
N PHE A 188 1.70 4.94 -0.81
CA PHE A 188 1.42 6.37 -0.97
C PHE A 188 1.23 6.81 -2.42
N HIS A 189 1.47 5.92 -3.38
CA HIS A 189 1.37 6.19 -4.82
C HIS A 189 0.22 5.44 -5.48
N VAL A 190 0.04 4.16 -5.12
CA VAL A 190 -0.95 3.29 -5.76
C VAL A 190 -2.36 3.60 -5.25
N PRO A 191 -3.33 3.91 -6.14
CA PRO A 191 -4.73 4.01 -5.74
C PRO A 191 -5.26 2.66 -5.27
N PHE A 192 -6.08 2.65 -4.22
CA PHE A 192 -6.68 1.41 -3.73
C PHE A 192 -8.04 1.62 -3.07
N VAL A 193 -8.81 0.54 -3.02
CA VAL A 193 -10.07 0.43 -2.30
C VAL A 193 -10.05 -0.84 -1.46
N THR A 194 -10.61 -0.79 -0.25
CA THR A 194 -10.62 -1.93 0.69
C THR A 194 -12.02 -2.37 1.07
N GLY A 195 -12.16 -3.63 1.49
CA GLY A 195 -13.42 -4.16 2.04
C GLY A 195 -14.52 -4.34 1.01
N VAL A 196 -14.16 -4.51 -0.26
CA VAL A 196 -15.07 -4.77 -1.39
C VAL A 196 -15.63 -6.19 -1.29
N THR A 197 -16.89 -6.40 -1.64
CA THR A 197 -17.49 -7.73 -1.77
C THR A 197 -17.31 -8.28 -3.18
N ALA A 198 -17.52 -9.58 -3.36
CA ALA A 198 -17.52 -10.22 -4.68
C ALA A 198 -18.59 -9.60 -5.61
N GLU A 199 -19.78 -9.36 -5.08
CA GLU A 199 -20.89 -8.72 -5.79
C GLU A 199 -20.55 -7.29 -6.25
N GLU A 200 -19.98 -6.47 -5.35
CA GLU A 200 -19.53 -5.11 -5.68
C GLU A 200 -18.45 -5.12 -6.78
N LEU A 201 -17.51 -6.09 -6.73
CA LEU A 201 -16.46 -6.22 -7.76
C LEU A 201 -17.04 -6.62 -9.11
N ALA A 202 -17.93 -7.62 -9.16
CA ALA A 202 -18.57 -8.06 -10.39
C ALA A 202 -19.44 -6.97 -11.00
N GLY A 203 -20.21 -6.25 -10.18
CA GLY A 203 -21.01 -5.11 -10.61
C GLY A 203 -20.15 -3.97 -11.17
N PHE A 204 -18.99 -3.71 -10.56
CA PHE A 204 -18.03 -2.73 -11.06
C PHE A 204 -17.43 -3.15 -12.41
N ALA A 205 -17.03 -4.41 -12.57
CA ALA A 205 -16.53 -4.93 -13.83
C ALA A 205 -17.57 -4.78 -14.97
N GLN A 206 -18.82 -5.12 -14.71
CA GLN A 206 -19.92 -4.98 -15.66
C GLN A 206 -20.19 -3.51 -16.01
N LYS A 207 -20.25 -2.63 -15.01
CA LYS A 207 -20.54 -1.20 -15.19
C LYS A 207 -19.48 -0.50 -16.04
N GLU A 208 -18.21 -0.83 -15.83
CA GLU A 208 -17.07 -0.20 -16.49
C GLU A 208 -16.60 -0.94 -17.76
N ASP A 209 -17.33 -1.96 -18.20
CA ASP A 209 -17.01 -2.81 -19.35
C ASP A 209 -15.60 -3.41 -19.28
N LEU A 210 -15.25 -3.98 -18.11
CA LEU A 210 -13.95 -4.58 -17.85
C LEU A 210 -14.03 -6.10 -17.94
N GLN A 211 -13.04 -6.73 -18.57
CA GLN A 211 -12.89 -8.17 -18.43
C GLN A 211 -12.50 -8.50 -16.98
N LEU A 212 -13.20 -9.45 -16.38
CA LEU A 212 -12.93 -9.97 -15.05
C LEU A 212 -12.26 -11.33 -15.19
N LEU A 213 -10.97 -11.40 -14.82
CA LEU A 213 -10.15 -12.60 -14.90
C LEU A 213 -9.83 -13.11 -13.49
N ALA A 214 -10.03 -14.39 -13.21
CA ALA A 214 -9.63 -15.01 -11.94
C ALA A 214 -8.52 -16.02 -12.16
N THR A 215 -7.46 -15.92 -11.33
CA THR A 215 -6.40 -16.93 -11.37
C THR A 215 -6.87 -18.24 -10.71
N ALA A 216 -6.75 -19.33 -11.41
CA ALA A 216 -7.11 -20.67 -10.96
C ALA A 216 -5.96 -21.65 -11.18
N CYS A 217 -5.90 -22.70 -10.37
CA CYS A 217 -5.02 -23.86 -10.59
C CYS A 217 -5.74 -24.91 -11.45
N ASP A 218 -6.26 -24.50 -12.60
CA ASP A 218 -7.04 -25.33 -13.52
C ASP A 218 -6.41 -25.26 -14.92
N GLU A 219 -5.75 -26.32 -15.33
CA GLU A 219 -5.11 -26.42 -16.64
C GLU A 219 -6.10 -26.46 -17.81
N THR A 220 -7.40 -26.60 -17.54
CA THR A 220 -8.46 -26.49 -18.56
C THR A 220 -8.83 -25.03 -18.84
N ALA A 221 -8.43 -24.10 -17.98
CA ALA A 221 -8.58 -22.68 -18.19
C ALA A 221 -7.59 -22.15 -19.26
N GLU A 222 -7.78 -20.93 -19.70
CA GLU A 222 -6.85 -20.30 -20.63
C GLU A 222 -5.55 -19.86 -19.94
N THR A 223 -4.42 -19.94 -20.66
CA THR A 223 -3.17 -19.44 -20.09
C THR A 223 -3.20 -17.91 -20.00
N HIS A 224 -2.57 -17.34 -18.98
CA HIS A 224 -2.43 -15.88 -18.90
C HIS A 224 -1.72 -15.27 -20.13
N PHE A 225 -0.93 -16.05 -20.88
CA PHE A 225 -0.30 -15.60 -22.12
C PHE A 225 -1.30 -15.42 -23.28
N SER A 226 -2.46 -16.11 -23.24
CA SER A 226 -3.49 -16.04 -24.28
C SER A 226 -4.45 -14.88 -24.10
N MET A 227 -4.42 -14.21 -22.92
CA MET A 227 -5.30 -13.11 -22.62
C MET A 227 -4.88 -11.82 -23.33
N ASP A 228 -5.87 -11.06 -23.80
CA ASP A 228 -5.64 -9.71 -24.32
C ASP A 228 -5.71 -8.67 -23.18
N PHE A 229 -4.57 -8.35 -22.60
CA PHE A 229 -4.46 -7.35 -21.54
C PHE A 229 -4.50 -5.89 -22.06
N ARG A 230 -4.60 -5.67 -23.34
CA ARG A 230 -4.79 -4.31 -23.91
C ARG A 230 -6.20 -3.76 -23.68
N ARG A 231 -7.14 -4.62 -23.30
CA ARG A 231 -8.48 -4.24 -22.86
C ARG A 231 -8.49 -3.81 -21.41
N GLY A 232 -9.53 -3.07 -21.00
CA GLY A 232 -9.80 -2.80 -19.61
C GLY A 232 -9.96 -4.10 -18.82
N THR A 233 -9.17 -4.30 -17.76
CA THR A 233 -9.03 -5.60 -17.10
C THR A 233 -8.98 -5.48 -15.59
N ILE A 234 -9.68 -6.40 -14.91
CA ILE A 234 -9.48 -6.72 -13.49
C ILE A 234 -8.93 -8.14 -13.42
N VAL A 235 -7.78 -8.34 -12.76
CA VAL A 235 -7.26 -9.68 -12.47
C VAL A 235 -7.41 -9.95 -10.98
N VAL A 236 -8.10 -11.04 -10.63
CA VAL A 236 -8.32 -11.47 -9.25
C VAL A 236 -7.31 -12.53 -8.85
N PHE A 237 -6.64 -12.32 -7.74
CA PHE A 237 -5.73 -13.27 -7.11
C PHE A 237 -6.29 -13.70 -5.76
N GLY A 238 -6.31 -15.00 -5.52
CA GLY A 238 -6.95 -15.59 -4.36
C GLY A 238 -6.03 -15.80 -3.16
N ASN A 239 -6.65 -16.30 -2.09
CA ASN A 239 -6.00 -16.72 -0.87
C ASN A 239 -4.97 -17.83 -1.14
N GLU A 240 -3.88 -17.84 -0.36
CA GLU A 240 -2.76 -18.76 -0.54
C GLU A 240 -3.14 -20.25 -0.37
N ALA A 241 -4.12 -20.54 0.47
CA ALA A 241 -4.56 -21.91 0.75
C ALA A 241 -5.79 -22.33 -0.07
N ASN A 242 -6.73 -21.40 -0.28
CA ASN A 242 -8.06 -21.72 -0.83
C ASN A 242 -8.28 -21.16 -2.25
N GLY A 243 -7.32 -20.42 -2.80
CA GLY A 243 -7.48 -19.76 -4.10
C GLY A 243 -8.53 -18.67 -4.10
N VAL A 244 -9.07 -18.36 -5.28
CA VAL A 244 -10.16 -17.41 -5.49
C VAL A 244 -11.48 -18.04 -5.04
N SER A 245 -12.39 -17.24 -4.45
CA SER A 245 -13.71 -17.70 -3.99
C SER A 245 -14.60 -18.13 -5.15
N GLU A 246 -15.49 -19.10 -4.88
CA GLU A 246 -16.46 -19.59 -5.86
C GLU A 246 -17.34 -18.49 -6.44
N GLU A 247 -17.70 -17.51 -5.62
CA GLU A 247 -18.51 -16.36 -6.03
C GLU A 247 -17.81 -15.55 -7.14
N ILE A 248 -16.50 -15.35 -7.01
CA ILE A 248 -15.70 -14.66 -8.04
C ILE A 248 -15.45 -15.56 -9.24
N LEU A 249 -15.11 -16.84 -9.02
CA LEU A 249 -14.90 -17.80 -10.11
C LEU A 249 -16.13 -17.90 -11.01
N ASN A 250 -17.33 -17.98 -10.44
CA ASN A 250 -18.59 -18.05 -11.19
C ASN A 250 -18.90 -16.79 -12.01
N ALA A 251 -18.32 -15.63 -11.63
CA ALA A 251 -18.52 -14.35 -12.29
C ALA A 251 -17.40 -13.94 -13.26
N SER A 252 -16.35 -14.76 -13.42
CA SER A 252 -15.13 -14.42 -14.13
C SER A 252 -14.70 -15.44 -15.16
N GLN A 253 -13.85 -15.03 -16.08
CA GLN A 253 -13.09 -15.95 -16.92
C GLN A 253 -11.86 -16.45 -16.14
N HIS A 254 -11.59 -17.74 -16.23
CA HIS A 254 -10.47 -18.34 -15.50
C HIS A 254 -9.20 -18.30 -16.34
N ILE A 255 -8.10 -17.95 -15.67
CA ILE A 255 -6.76 -17.97 -16.26
C ILE A 255 -5.82 -18.76 -15.35
N TYR A 256 -4.84 -19.43 -15.94
CA TYR A 256 -3.79 -20.09 -15.17
C TYR A 256 -2.38 -19.69 -15.61
N ILE A 257 -1.42 -19.86 -14.71
CA ILE A 257 -0.01 -19.68 -15.00
C ILE A 257 0.60 -21.07 -15.22
N PRO A 258 1.12 -21.40 -16.42
CA PRO A 258 1.66 -22.71 -16.71
C PRO A 258 2.84 -23.09 -15.81
N MET A 259 2.77 -24.26 -15.20
CA MET A 259 3.83 -24.82 -14.36
C MET A 259 4.46 -26.01 -15.10
N ARG A 260 5.78 -25.99 -15.30
CA ARG A 260 6.51 -27.09 -15.97
C ARG A 260 7.31 -27.97 -15.01
N GLY A 261 7.42 -27.57 -13.78
CA GLY A 261 8.15 -28.29 -12.73
C GLY A 261 7.22 -29.09 -11.82
N SER A 262 7.74 -29.47 -10.66
CA SER A 262 6.99 -30.21 -9.62
C SER A 262 6.21 -29.31 -8.66
N ALA A 263 6.31 -27.97 -8.81
CA ALA A 263 5.57 -27.05 -7.97
C ALA A 263 4.10 -27.04 -8.39
N GLU A 264 3.19 -27.13 -7.41
CA GLU A 264 1.75 -27.12 -7.64
C GLU A 264 1.19 -25.70 -7.82
N SER A 265 1.85 -24.70 -7.24
CA SER A 265 1.45 -23.30 -7.32
C SER A 265 2.63 -22.36 -7.10
N LEU A 266 2.45 -21.08 -7.45
CA LEU A 266 3.35 -19.98 -7.10
C LEU A 266 2.85 -19.28 -5.84
N ASN A 267 3.78 -18.67 -5.09
CA ASN A 267 3.40 -17.66 -4.12
C ASN A 267 2.55 -16.57 -4.80
N VAL A 268 1.50 -16.08 -4.13
CA VAL A 268 0.53 -15.15 -4.73
C VAL A 268 1.18 -13.86 -5.24
N ALA A 269 2.16 -13.29 -4.54
CA ALA A 269 2.86 -12.09 -5.02
C ALA A 269 3.72 -12.37 -6.26
N THR A 270 4.27 -13.58 -6.37
CA THR A 270 4.98 -14.03 -7.57
C THR A 270 4.02 -14.24 -8.74
N ALA A 271 2.84 -14.84 -8.50
CA ALA A 271 1.80 -14.99 -9.52
C ALA A 271 1.33 -13.61 -10.03
N VAL A 272 1.06 -12.66 -9.14
CA VAL A 272 0.74 -11.27 -9.50
C VAL A 272 1.83 -10.68 -10.39
N THR A 273 3.09 -10.86 -10.02
CA THR A 273 4.23 -10.33 -10.78
C THR A 273 4.26 -10.91 -12.20
N ALA A 274 4.10 -12.22 -12.36
CA ALA A 274 4.10 -12.87 -13.65
C ALA A 274 3.00 -12.32 -14.58
N VAL A 275 1.77 -12.22 -14.08
CA VAL A 275 0.62 -11.74 -14.86
C VAL A 275 0.74 -10.25 -15.20
N LEU A 276 1.14 -9.42 -14.23
CA LEU A 276 1.25 -7.99 -14.45
C LEU A 276 2.37 -7.62 -15.42
N TYR A 277 3.50 -8.32 -15.40
CA TYR A 277 4.57 -8.08 -16.38
C TYR A 277 4.21 -8.58 -17.78
N GLU A 278 3.38 -9.62 -17.92
CA GLU A 278 2.79 -9.97 -19.22
C GLU A 278 1.84 -8.89 -19.70
N ALA A 279 0.98 -8.36 -18.82
CA ALA A 279 0.11 -7.22 -19.16
C ALA A 279 0.92 -6.00 -19.57
N LEU A 280 1.99 -5.66 -18.85
CA LEU A 280 2.89 -4.56 -19.20
C LEU A 280 3.56 -4.78 -20.55
N ARG A 281 4.05 -6.01 -20.83
CA ARG A 281 4.64 -6.37 -22.11
C ARG A 281 3.68 -6.10 -23.27
N GLN A 282 2.42 -6.55 -23.14
CA GLN A 282 1.43 -6.36 -24.19
C GLN A 282 1.08 -4.89 -24.42
N ARG A 283 1.05 -4.09 -23.37
CA ARG A 283 0.69 -2.66 -23.43
C ARG A 283 1.81 -1.75 -23.92
N CYS A 284 3.05 -2.06 -23.54
CA CYS A 284 4.21 -1.18 -23.83
C CYS A 284 5.08 -1.66 -24.99
N TRP A 285 5.02 -2.94 -25.36
CA TRP A 285 5.93 -3.55 -26.33
C TRP A 285 5.24 -4.15 -27.56
N GLU A 286 4.11 -3.64 -27.98
CA GLU A 286 3.56 -4.03 -29.26
C GLU A 286 4.30 -3.36 -30.42
N GLY A 287 5.07 -4.16 -31.14
CA GLY A 287 5.38 -3.91 -32.52
C GLY A 287 6.54 -2.98 -32.82
N ASN A 288 7.55 -2.89 -31.94
CA ASN A 288 8.85 -2.45 -32.41
C ASN A 288 9.83 -3.64 -32.31
N PRO A 289 10.24 -4.21 -33.45
CA PRO A 289 11.28 -5.25 -33.50
C PRO A 289 12.63 -4.71 -33.02
#